data_d7fad8a4d6eab762a4f5467a92435106
#
_entry.id   d7fad8a4d6eab762a4f5467a92435106
#
_cell.length_a   1.000
_cell.length_b   1.000
_cell.length_c   1.000
_cell.angle_alpha   90.00
_cell.angle_beta   90.00
_cell.angle_gamma   90.00
#
_symmetry.space_group_name_H-M   'P 1'
#
loop_
_entity.id
_entity.type
_entity.pdbx_description
1 polymer ?
#
loop_
_entity_poly.entity_id
_entity_poly.type
_entity_poly.pdbx_seq_one_letter_code
_entity_poly.pdbx_strand_id
1 'polypeptide(L)'
;MSERRWQLTPQHPTALQIAADARISPTDYTDDQVWEVVLGKVDSPALALQTRYGGRAGLASLVPMWIVERRPVYQYQAYAVPPTVTSFAPGFVRLEAKITPTLSLRAEYWVIESHAVGGRYTVKNTSGRAVPDLALELVGFVGINGQEVKLSTLPRPEGGHALLLGQIGTLQPAVLLENG
;
A
#
# COMPACT_ATOMS: atom_id res chain seq x y z
N MET A 1 7.99 -9.60 23.55
CA MET A 1 8.31 -10.16 22.20
C MET A 1 9.44 -9.33 21.64
N SER A 2 10.53 -9.95 21.18
CA SER A 2 11.61 -9.22 20.51
C SER A 2 11.14 -8.82 19.12
N GLU A 3 11.16 -7.54 18.82
CA GLU A 3 10.83 -7.01 17.51
C GLU A 3 11.93 -7.44 16.51
N ARG A 4 11.56 -8.23 15.49
CA ARG A 4 12.49 -8.61 14.43
C ARG A 4 12.50 -7.53 13.38
N ARG A 5 13.66 -7.02 13.01
CA ARG A 5 13.87 -6.06 11.94
C ARG A 5 14.58 -6.70 10.78
N TRP A 6 14.06 -6.50 9.58
CA TRP A 6 14.70 -6.94 8.34
C TRP A 6 14.99 -5.71 7.46
N GLN A 7 16.25 -5.47 7.23
CA GLN A 7 16.64 -4.48 6.23
C GLN A 7 16.63 -5.17 4.87
N LEU A 8 15.83 -4.68 3.96
CA LEU A 8 15.71 -5.23 2.61
C LEU A 8 16.77 -4.57 1.72
N THR A 9 17.53 -5.41 1.05
CA THR A 9 18.50 -4.99 0.04
C THR A 9 18.00 -5.39 -1.35
N PRO A 10 18.62 -4.93 -2.44
CA PRO A 10 18.23 -5.35 -3.80
C PRO A 10 18.21 -6.86 -4.04
N GLN A 11 18.88 -7.64 -3.21
CA GLN A 11 18.90 -9.11 -3.26
C GLN A 11 17.73 -9.75 -2.48
N HIS A 12 17.04 -9.00 -1.65
CA HIS A 12 15.91 -9.48 -0.86
C HIS A 12 14.60 -9.49 -1.68
N PRO A 13 13.56 -10.18 -1.18
CA PRO A 13 12.25 -10.15 -1.81
C PRO A 13 11.78 -8.73 -2.07
N THR A 14 11.23 -8.49 -3.26
CA THR A 14 10.69 -7.17 -3.63
C THR A 14 9.27 -6.95 -3.14
N ALA A 15 8.62 -7.99 -2.64
CA ALA A 15 7.28 -7.93 -2.08
C ALA A 15 7.10 -8.92 -0.92
N LEU A 16 6.21 -8.58 0.00
CA LEU A 16 5.72 -9.46 1.06
C LEU A 16 4.26 -9.79 0.80
N GLN A 17 3.95 -11.08 0.83
CA GLN A 17 2.57 -11.53 0.74
C GLN A 17 1.93 -11.50 2.11
N ILE A 18 0.75 -10.89 2.19
CA ILE A 18 -0.12 -10.92 3.35
C ILE A 18 -1.46 -11.50 2.90
N ALA A 19 -2.03 -12.39 3.68
CA ALA A 19 -3.28 -13.05 3.34
C ALA A 19 -4.20 -13.09 4.55
N ALA A 20 -5.48 -13.19 4.29
CA ALA A 20 -6.45 -13.53 5.31
C ALA A 20 -6.10 -14.89 5.93
N ASP A 21 -6.50 -15.11 7.17
CA ASP A 21 -6.24 -16.37 7.86
C ASP A 21 -7.07 -17.51 7.25
N ALA A 22 -6.49 -18.21 6.30
CA ALA A 22 -7.11 -19.37 5.64
C ALA A 22 -7.28 -20.60 6.56
N ARG A 23 -6.85 -20.52 7.82
CA ARG A 23 -6.94 -21.65 8.76
C ARG A 23 -8.32 -21.88 9.32
N ILE A 24 -9.21 -20.90 9.22
CA ILE A 24 -10.55 -20.94 9.82
C ILE A 24 -11.62 -21.31 8.79
N SER A 25 -11.36 -21.08 7.50
CA SER A 25 -12.28 -21.42 6.41
C SER A 25 -11.57 -22.12 5.29
N PRO A 26 -12.25 -22.95 4.49
CA PRO A 26 -11.68 -23.50 3.27
C PRO A 26 -11.23 -22.34 2.37
N THR A 27 -9.99 -22.38 1.91
CA THR A 27 -9.47 -21.41 0.95
C THR A 27 -10.14 -21.64 -0.41
N ASP A 28 -10.81 -20.64 -0.94
CA ASP A 28 -11.27 -20.63 -2.32
C ASP A 28 -10.18 -20.03 -3.21
N TYR A 29 -9.35 -20.88 -3.79
CA TYR A 29 -8.26 -20.45 -4.68
C TYR A 29 -8.72 -19.73 -5.95
N THR A 30 -10.01 -19.72 -6.25
CA THR A 30 -10.57 -19.03 -7.40
C THR A 30 -11.08 -17.64 -7.04
N ASP A 31 -11.39 -17.39 -5.79
CA ASP A 31 -12.01 -16.14 -5.32
C ASP A 31 -11.16 -15.41 -4.26
N ASP A 32 -10.40 -16.13 -3.44
CA ASP A 32 -9.53 -15.53 -2.43
C ASP A 32 -8.40 -14.72 -3.06
N GLN A 33 -8.22 -13.50 -2.57
CA GLN A 33 -7.19 -12.61 -3.07
C GLN A 33 -5.89 -12.76 -2.28
N VAL A 34 -4.78 -12.72 -3.01
CA VAL A 34 -3.45 -12.60 -2.43
C VAL A 34 -3.05 -11.14 -2.48
N TRP A 35 -2.86 -10.57 -1.30
CA TRP A 35 -2.39 -9.20 -1.14
C TRP A 35 -0.87 -9.18 -1.02
N GLU A 36 -0.25 -8.23 -1.69
CA GLU A 36 1.19 -8.04 -1.67
C GLU A 36 1.53 -6.61 -1.30
N VAL A 37 2.48 -6.43 -0.39
CA VAL A 37 3.11 -5.14 -0.13
C VAL A 37 4.44 -5.12 -0.86
N VAL A 38 4.54 -4.28 -1.87
CA VAL A 38 5.75 -4.11 -2.67
C VAL A 38 6.71 -3.21 -1.91
N LEU A 39 7.91 -3.71 -1.65
CA LEU A 39 8.94 -3.00 -0.90
C LEU A 39 9.76 -2.08 -1.78
N GLY A 40 9.68 -2.32 -3.08
CA GLY A 40 10.42 -1.59 -4.08
C GLY A 40 11.82 -2.15 -4.34
N LYS A 41 12.38 -1.74 -5.44
CA LYS A 41 13.75 -2.08 -5.85
C LYS A 41 14.25 -0.98 -6.77
N VAL A 42 15.35 -0.32 -6.40
CA VAL A 42 15.94 0.78 -7.15
C VAL A 42 14.88 1.82 -7.58
N ASP A 43 14.44 1.79 -8.83
CA ASP A 43 13.49 2.73 -9.43
C ASP A 43 12.02 2.29 -9.29
N SER A 44 11.77 1.13 -8.69
CA SER A 44 10.40 0.63 -8.51
C SER A 44 9.69 1.41 -7.41
N PRO A 45 8.35 1.55 -7.49
CA PRO A 45 7.55 2.07 -6.40
C PRO A 45 7.78 1.26 -5.12
N ALA A 46 7.87 1.95 -3.99
CA ALA A 46 7.95 1.33 -2.67
C ALA A 46 6.62 1.50 -1.92
N LEU A 47 6.35 0.57 -1.00
CA LEU A 47 5.13 0.56 -0.18
C LEU A 47 3.83 0.43 -0.97
N ALA A 48 3.89 0.03 -2.23
CA ALA A 48 2.69 -0.20 -3.00
C ALA A 48 1.94 -1.43 -2.47
N LEU A 49 0.64 -1.28 -2.29
CA LEU A 49 -0.26 -2.39 -2.00
C LEU A 49 -0.85 -2.88 -3.32
N GLN A 50 -0.74 -4.17 -3.59
CA GLN A 50 -1.32 -4.76 -4.79
C GLN A 50 -1.98 -6.10 -4.50
N THR A 51 -2.94 -6.46 -5.33
CA THR A 51 -3.54 -7.78 -5.31
C THR A 51 -3.59 -8.36 -6.71
N ARG A 52 -3.40 -9.67 -6.78
CA ARG A 52 -3.68 -10.47 -7.97
C ARG A 52 -4.88 -11.33 -7.67
N TYR A 53 -5.87 -11.24 -8.52
CA TYR A 53 -7.10 -11.98 -8.36
C TYR A 53 -6.90 -13.42 -8.85
N GLY A 54 -6.69 -14.37 -7.95
CA GLY A 54 -6.66 -15.81 -8.20
C GLY A 54 -6.23 -16.26 -9.61
N GLY A 55 -6.94 -17.18 -10.23
CA GLY A 55 -6.74 -17.58 -11.63
C GLY A 55 -7.27 -16.59 -12.68
N ARG A 56 -7.88 -15.50 -12.24
CA ARG A 56 -8.47 -14.47 -13.13
C ARG A 56 -7.48 -13.29 -13.20
N ALA A 57 -6.54 -13.30 -14.02
CA ALA A 57 -5.46 -12.34 -14.29
C ALA A 57 -5.79 -10.82 -14.10
N GLY A 58 -6.38 -10.44 -13.01
CA GLY A 58 -6.63 -9.05 -12.60
C GLY A 58 -5.55 -8.53 -11.69
N LEU A 59 -5.15 -7.29 -11.85
CA LEU A 59 -4.22 -6.58 -10.98
C LEU A 59 -4.87 -5.29 -10.49
N ALA A 60 -4.91 -5.12 -9.18
CA ALA A 60 -5.17 -3.82 -8.57
C ALA A 60 -3.92 -3.41 -7.78
N SER A 61 -3.48 -2.18 -7.94
CA SER A 61 -2.32 -1.64 -7.25
C SER A 61 -2.61 -0.24 -6.76
N LEU A 62 -2.18 0.06 -5.56
CA LEU A 62 -2.26 1.37 -4.92
C LEU A 62 -0.87 1.79 -4.46
N VAL A 63 -0.35 2.85 -5.06
CA VAL A 63 1.00 3.38 -4.80
C VAL A 63 0.91 4.65 -3.96
N PRO A 64 1.45 4.68 -2.74
CA PRO A 64 1.58 5.91 -1.98
C PRO A 64 2.70 6.78 -2.56
N MET A 65 2.39 8.00 -2.91
CA MET A 65 3.35 8.99 -3.40
C MET A 65 3.34 10.21 -2.47
N TRP A 66 4.44 10.44 -1.81
CA TRP A 66 4.63 11.58 -0.93
C TRP A 66 5.10 12.78 -1.75
N ILE A 67 4.38 13.87 -1.66
CA ILE A 67 4.82 15.15 -2.25
C ILE A 67 5.45 15.96 -1.12
N VAL A 68 6.73 16.24 -1.23
CA VAL A 68 7.49 17.06 -0.28
C VAL A 68 8.17 18.18 -1.06
N GLU A 69 7.86 19.42 -0.75
CA GLU A 69 8.38 20.60 -1.47
C GLU A 69 8.21 20.46 -3.00
N ARG A 70 7.04 19.99 -3.42
CA ARG A 70 6.66 19.73 -4.83
C ARG A 70 7.45 18.61 -5.52
N ARG A 71 8.19 17.80 -4.77
CA ARG A 71 8.93 16.66 -5.31
C ARG A 71 8.26 15.36 -4.89
N PRO A 72 8.00 14.44 -5.84
CA PRO A 72 7.43 13.14 -5.50
C PRO A 72 8.49 12.20 -4.91
N VAL A 73 8.15 11.53 -3.83
CA VAL A 73 8.92 10.45 -3.21
C VAL A 73 8.04 9.21 -3.17
N TYR A 74 8.30 8.27 -4.04
CA TYR A 74 7.55 7.00 -4.12
C TYR A 74 8.44 5.82 -4.54
N GLN A 75 9.56 6.08 -5.24
CA GLN A 75 10.51 5.05 -5.62
C GLN A 75 11.40 4.69 -4.43
N TYR A 76 11.80 3.42 -4.37
CA TYR A 76 12.63 2.89 -3.27
C TYR A 76 13.85 3.77 -2.96
N GLN A 77 14.60 4.15 -3.99
CA GLN A 77 15.81 4.97 -3.84
C GLN A 77 15.54 6.44 -3.54
N ALA A 78 14.31 6.92 -3.71
CA ALA A 78 13.96 8.31 -3.43
C ALA A 78 13.78 8.58 -1.93
N TYR A 79 13.58 7.53 -1.12
CA TYR A 79 13.50 7.66 0.33
C TYR A 79 14.88 7.95 0.92
N ALA A 80 14.96 8.88 1.87
CA ALA A 80 16.20 9.15 2.61
C ALA A 80 16.68 7.92 3.41
N VAL A 81 15.74 7.11 3.91
CA VAL A 81 15.99 5.76 4.42
C VAL A 81 14.91 4.87 3.81
N PRO A 82 15.30 3.89 2.98
CA PRO A 82 14.35 2.98 2.36
C PRO A 82 13.49 2.20 3.37
N PRO A 83 12.30 1.73 2.95
CA PRO A 83 11.42 0.95 3.80
C PRO A 83 12.09 -0.29 4.37
N THR A 84 11.94 -0.48 5.68
CA THR A 84 12.42 -1.64 6.43
C THR A 84 11.25 -2.28 7.15
N VAL A 85 11.11 -3.60 7.04
CA VAL A 85 10.08 -4.36 7.76
C VAL A 85 10.45 -4.42 9.23
N THR A 86 9.60 -3.89 10.10
CA THR A 86 9.80 -3.89 11.55
C THR A 86 8.92 -4.89 12.27
N SER A 87 7.80 -5.28 11.66
CA SER A 87 6.94 -6.34 12.18
C SER A 87 6.24 -7.05 11.04
N PHE A 88 6.13 -8.36 11.14
CA PHE A 88 5.43 -9.20 10.17
C PHE A 88 4.73 -10.36 10.86
N ALA A 89 3.46 -10.58 10.51
CA ALA A 89 2.66 -11.72 10.92
C ALA A 89 1.69 -12.08 9.77
N PRO A 90 1.09 -13.27 9.78
CA PRO A 90 0.03 -13.57 8.84
C PRO A 90 -1.03 -12.47 8.86
N GLY A 91 -1.35 -11.92 7.71
CA GLY A 91 -2.31 -10.82 7.57
C GLY A 91 -1.86 -9.45 8.07
N PHE A 92 -0.61 -9.26 8.48
CA PHE A 92 -0.13 -7.97 8.98
C PHE A 92 1.33 -7.70 8.61
N VAL A 93 1.63 -6.46 8.23
CA VAL A 93 3.00 -5.98 8.08
C VAL A 93 3.12 -4.52 8.54
N ARG A 94 4.22 -4.21 9.22
CA ARG A 94 4.63 -2.85 9.56
C ARG A 94 6.00 -2.56 8.96
N LEU A 95 6.12 -1.41 8.34
CA LEU A 95 7.35 -0.91 7.76
C LEU A 95 7.68 0.47 8.33
N GLU A 96 8.96 0.76 8.43
CA GLU A 96 9.45 2.09 8.76
C GLU A 96 10.40 2.58 7.67
N ALA A 97 10.34 3.87 7.38
CA ALA A 97 11.15 4.55 6.37
C ALA A 97 11.43 5.99 6.81
N LYS A 98 12.30 6.68 6.08
CA LYS A 98 12.36 8.14 6.12
C LYS A 98 12.09 8.68 4.72
N ILE A 99 11.02 9.45 4.59
CA ILE A 99 10.70 10.15 3.33
C ILE A 99 11.80 11.15 3.02
N THR A 100 12.16 11.97 4.03
CA THR A 100 13.32 12.86 4.04
C THR A 100 14.13 12.62 5.32
N PRO A 101 15.32 13.21 5.50
CA PRO A 101 16.07 13.07 6.74
C PRO A 101 15.27 13.44 8.01
N THR A 102 14.27 14.32 7.88
CA THR A 102 13.46 14.84 8.99
C THR A 102 12.02 14.33 9.03
N LEU A 103 11.56 13.61 8.00
CA LEU A 103 10.22 13.03 7.95
C LEU A 103 10.30 11.52 8.08
N SER A 104 9.98 11.01 9.26
CA SER A 104 9.86 9.57 9.50
C SER A 104 8.47 9.09 9.11
N LEU A 105 8.40 7.92 8.47
CA LEU A 105 7.18 7.26 8.04
C LEU A 105 7.07 5.91 8.73
N ARG A 106 5.87 5.60 9.22
CA ARG A 106 5.42 4.25 9.56
C ARG A 106 4.26 3.90 8.65
N ALA A 107 4.39 2.79 7.94
CA ALA A 107 3.34 2.20 7.12
C ALA A 107 2.90 0.86 7.73
N GLU A 108 1.61 0.67 7.88
CA GLU A 108 1.01 -0.55 8.42
C GLU A 108 -0.07 -1.02 7.46
N TYR A 109 -0.10 -2.33 7.20
CA TYR A 109 -1.14 -2.96 6.39
C TYR A 109 -1.64 -4.20 7.10
N TRP A 110 -2.94 -4.43 7.05
CA TRP A 110 -3.56 -5.62 7.64
C TRP A 110 -4.72 -6.11 6.78
N VAL A 111 -4.81 -7.41 6.65
CA VAL A 111 -5.91 -8.05 5.94
C VAL A 111 -7.11 -8.13 6.88
N ILE A 112 -8.21 -7.52 6.48
CA ILE A 112 -9.48 -7.53 7.21
C ILE A 112 -10.23 -8.82 6.88
N GLU A 113 -10.29 -9.12 5.60
CA GLU A 113 -10.88 -10.32 5.00
C GLU A 113 -10.25 -10.57 3.63
N SER A 114 -10.61 -11.64 2.96
CA SER A 114 -10.01 -12.01 1.67
C SER A 114 -10.04 -10.88 0.63
N HIS A 115 -11.08 -10.08 0.62
CA HIS A 115 -11.29 -9.00 -0.36
C HIS A 115 -11.00 -7.59 0.17
N ALA A 116 -10.54 -7.48 1.42
CA ALA A 116 -10.34 -6.17 2.05
C ALA A 116 -9.03 -6.07 2.83
N VAL A 117 -8.29 -5.02 2.56
CA VAL A 117 -7.05 -4.66 3.28
C VAL A 117 -7.18 -3.26 3.84
N GLY A 118 -6.85 -3.11 5.11
CA GLY A 118 -6.65 -1.82 5.75
C GLY A 118 -5.19 -1.38 5.63
N GLY A 119 -4.98 -0.07 5.56
CA GLY A 119 -3.66 0.54 5.58
C GLY A 119 -3.65 1.80 6.42
N ARG A 120 -2.52 2.09 7.06
CA ARG A 120 -2.31 3.32 7.81
C ARG A 120 -0.91 3.86 7.55
N TYR A 121 -0.85 5.15 7.29
CA TYR A 121 0.41 5.88 7.20
C TYR A 121 0.48 6.89 8.35
N THR A 122 1.56 6.84 9.10
CA THR A 122 1.86 7.80 10.15
C THR A 122 3.14 8.52 9.80
N VAL A 123 3.07 9.84 9.60
CA VAL A 123 4.25 10.67 9.31
C VAL A 123 4.57 11.49 10.54
N LYS A 124 5.84 11.47 10.95
CA LYS A 124 6.36 12.27 12.05
C LYS A 124 7.45 13.21 11.54
N ASN A 125 7.22 14.50 11.72
CA ASN A 125 8.24 15.52 11.50
C ASN A 125 9.14 15.64 12.73
N THR A 126 10.44 15.43 12.56
CA THR A 126 11.45 15.47 13.62
C THR A 126 12.33 16.73 13.57
N SER A 127 12.07 17.65 12.63
CA SER A 127 12.90 18.86 12.45
C SER A 127 12.60 19.99 13.41
N GLY A 128 11.44 19.97 14.08
CA GLY A 128 10.93 21.11 14.87
C GLY A 128 10.50 22.31 14.01
N ARG A 129 10.54 22.22 12.69
CA ARG A 129 10.09 23.26 11.74
C ARG A 129 8.91 22.73 10.93
N ALA A 130 8.01 23.63 10.52
CA ALA A 130 6.93 23.25 9.60
C ALA A 130 7.52 22.75 8.27
N VAL A 131 6.91 21.73 7.71
CA VAL A 131 7.23 21.23 6.36
C VAL A 131 6.11 21.73 5.45
N PRO A 132 6.38 22.73 4.61
CA PRO A 132 5.38 23.22 3.67
C PRO A 132 5.13 22.15 2.58
N ASP A 133 3.94 22.21 2.01
CA ASP A 133 3.54 21.40 0.85
C ASP A 133 3.75 19.87 1.03
N LEU A 134 3.58 19.35 2.26
CA LEU A 134 3.54 17.90 2.48
C LEU A 134 2.15 17.38 2.11
N ALA A 135 2.10 16.48 1.13
CA ALA A 135 0.88 15.78 0.74
C ALA A 135 1.14 14.28 0.52
N LEU A 136 0.11 13.49 0.67
CA LEU A 136 0.06 12.11 0.24
C LEU A 136 -0.92 11.98 -0.91
N GLU A 137 -0.43 11.51 -2.05
CA GLU A 137 -1.23 11.10 -3.18
C GLU A 137 -1.25 9.57 -3.24
N LEU A 138 -2.43 8.99 -3.42
CA LEU A 138 -2.59 7.56 -3.66
C LEU A 138 -2.89 7.35 -5.15
N VAL A 139 -1.93 6.75 -5.84
CA VAL A 139 -2.06 6.47 -7.28
C VAL A 139 -2.55 5.05 -7.44
N GLY A 140 -3.79 4.92 -7.89
CA GLY A 140 -4.44 3.63 -8.13
C GLY A 140 -4.24 3.17 -9.59
N PHE A 141 -3.97 1.89 -9.76
CA PHE A 141 -4.00 1.20 -11.05
C PHE A 141 -4.85 -0.04 -10.95
N VAL A 142 -5.70 -0.25 -11.94
CA VAL A 142 -6.54 -1.45 -12.02
C VAL A 142 -6.54 -1.93 -13.47
N GLY A 143 -6.24 -3.21 -13.70
CA GLY A 143 -6.18 -3.78 -15.05
C GLY A 143 -6.54 -5.26 -15.08
N ILE A 144 -7.13 -5.68 -16.19
CA ILE A 144 -7.34 -7.10 -16.53
C ILE A 144 -6.71 -7.36 -17.89
N ASN A 145 -5.81 -8.32 -17.99
CA ASN A 145 -5.25 -8.79 -19.25
C ASN A 145 -4.81 -7.66 -20.21
N GLY A 146 -4.20 -6.58 -19.65
CA GLY A 146 -3.75 -5.43 -20.45
C GLY A 146 -4.85 -4.45 -20.86
N GLN A 147 -6.07 -4.60 -20.39
CA GLN A 147 -7.12 -3.60 -20.59
C GLN A 147 -7.05 -2.56 -19.47
N GLU A 148 -6.97 -1.29 -19.85
CA GLU A 148 -7.12 -0.19 -18.91
C GLU A 148 -8.59 -0.08 -18.48
N VAL A 149 -8.79 0.02 -17.18
CA VAL A 149 -10.11 0.27 -16.60
C VAL A 149 -10.14 1.72 -16.11
N LYS A 150 -11.16 2.45 -16.52
CA LYS A 150 -11.37 3.80 -16.02
C LYS A 150 -11.84 3.75 -14.57
N LEU A 151 -11.06 4.35 -13.68
CA LEU A 151 -11.48 4.62 -12.32
C LEU A 151 -12.47 5.79 -12.34
N SER A 152 -13.56 5.65 -11.63
CA SER A 152 -14.50 6.74 -11.37
C SER A 152 -14.41 7.17 -9.91
N THR A 153 -14.36 8.48 -9.67
CA THR A 153 -14.50 9.04 -8.32
C THR A 153 -15.98 9.14 -7.98
N LEU A 154 -16.37 8.56 -6.87
CA LEU A 154 -17.69 8.84 -6.29
C LEU A 154 -17.67 10.18 -5.56
N PRO A 155 -18.82 10.87 -5.51
CA PRO A 155 -18.97 12.04 -4.65
C PRO A 155 -18.56 11.68 -3.23
N ARG A 156 -17.90 12.61 -2.54
CA ARG A 156 -17.55 12.42 -1.13
C ARG A 156 -18.83 12.19 -0.33
N PRO A 157 -18.96 11.07 0.40
CA PRO A 157 -20.03 10.94 1.37
C PRO A 157 -19.90 12.07 2.41
N GLU A 158 -21.01 12.53 2.94
CA GLU A 158 -21.01 13.45 4.09
C GLU A 158 -20.21 12.77 5.22
N GLY A 159 -19.10 13.40 5.64
CA GLY A 159 -18.24 12.82 6.69
C GLY A 159 -16.75 12.73 6.33
N GLY A 160 -16.31 13.21 5.16
CA GLY A 160 -14.88 13.36 4.83
C GLY A 160 -14.19 12.16 4.20
N HIS A 161 -14.92 11.11 3.82
CA HIS A 161 -14.38 9.97 3.09
C HIS A 161 -14.34 10.23 1.59
N ALA A 162 -13.26 9.82 0.93
CA ALA A 162 -13.16 9.81 -0.53
C ALA A 162 -13.17 8.34 -0.99
N LEU A 163 -14.11 7.98 -1.84
CA LEU A 163 -14.27 6.64 -2.37
C LEU A 163 -13.90 6.64 -3.85
N LEU A 164 -12.92 5.82 -4.23
CA LEU A 164 -12.58 5.54 -5.62
C LEU A 164 -13.18 4.20 -5.98
N LEU A 165 -13.96 4.15 -7.04
CA LEU A 165 -14.51 2.93 -7.57
C LEU A 165 -14.03 2.71 -9.00
N GLY A 166 -13.59 1.49 -9.27
CA GLY A 166 -13.38 0.99 -10.60
C GLY A 166 -14.31 -0.20 -10.84
N GLN A 167 -14.53 -0.57 -12.05
CA GLN A 167 -15.26 -1.78 -12.43
C GLN A 167 -14.45 -2.60 -13.41
N ILE A 168 -14.23 -3.87 -13.08
CA ILE A 168 -13.51 -4.83 -13.89
C ILE A 168 -14.35 -6.10 -13.96
N GLY A 169 -15.15 -6.22 -15.03
CA GLY A 169 -16.13 -7.30 -15.11
C GLY A 169 -17.12 -7.19 -13.96
N THR A 170 -17.13 -8.18 -13.07
CA THR A 170 -17.95 -8.20 -11.85
C THR A 170 -17.27 -7.58 -10.64
N LEU A 171 -15.99 -7.26 -10.72
CA LEU A 171 -15.21 -6.68 -9.61
C LEU A 171 -15.41 -5.17 -9.55
N GLN A 172 -15.58 -4.65 -8.35
CA GLN A 172 -15.67 -3.22 -8.06
C GLN A 172 -14.65 -2.84 -6.98
N PRO A 173 -13.37 -2.67 -7.36
CA PRO A 173 -12.37 -2.21 -6.41
C PRO A 173 -12.71 -0.81 -5.91
N ALA A 174 -12.59 -0.62 -4.61
CA ALA A 174 -12.87 0.65 -3.95
C ALA A 174 -11.75 0.98 -2.96
N VAL A 175 -11.44 2.27 -2.83
CA VAL A 175 -10.56 2.81 -1.79
C VAL A 175 -11.36 3.76 -0.93
N LEU A 176 -11.45 3.45 0.35
CA LEU A 176 -12.05 4.33 1.35
C LEU A 176 -10.92 5.04 2.10
N LEU A 177 -10.95 6.37 2.11
CA LEU A 177 -9.99 7.19 2.83
C LEU A 177 -10.64 7.76 4.08
N GLU A 178 -10.05 7.47 5.22
CA GLU A 178 -10.43 8.03 6.51
C GLU A 178 -9.32 8.96 7.01
N ASN A 179 -9.69 10.15 7.43
CA ASN A 179 -8.77 11.05 8.12
C ASN A 179 -8.71 10.61 9.59
N GLY A 180 -7.50 10.24 10.03
CA GLY A 180 -7.21 9.92 11.43
C GLY A 180 -6.94 11.16 12.27
#